data_580131b012e4d6792b2734f0b91b0d06
#
_entry.id   580131b012e4d6792b2734f0b91b0d06
#
_cell.length_a   1.000
_cell.length_b   1.000
_cell.length_c   1.000
_cell.angle_alpha   90.00
_cell.angle_beta   90.00
_cell.angle_gamma   90.00
#
_symmetry.space_group_name_H-M   'P 1'
#
loop_
_entity.id
_entity.type
_entity.pdbx_description
1 polymer ?
#
loop_
_entity_poly.entity_id
_entity_poly.type
_entity_poly.pdbx_seq_one_letter_code
_entity_poly.pdbx_strand_id
1 'polypeptide(L)'
;MKIHHYTSIETLEMILKNKSIKFNRLDQVDDKAEYKYDSTVYDTNIKLGKYTFVSCWTKSEMENIDLWNRYGKGNKGVRISLDEDMFETYDVGTVNRSFYNNREYCFENFVVSSYINKVGLVDVKYEQNIELYYKEAIKCFDQGVAFKHDNIGIYKKREWGLQNESRFIIHAQPFEPALMSNHPLSFPLALGTAYRNGMELSKLPKLAY
;
A
#
# COMPACT_ATOMS: atom_id res chain seq x y z
N MET A 1 7.38 -17.67 9.15
CA MET A 1 7.25 -17.09 10.51
C MET A 1 5.80 -16.67 10.72
N LYS A 2 5.26 -16.78 11.95
CA LYS A 2 3.89 -16.29 12.23
C LYS A 2 3.88 -14.77 12.35
N ILE A 3 2.82 -14.18 11.82
CA ILE A 3 2.50 -12.76 11.96
C ILE A 3 1.08 -12.63 12.49
N HIS A 4 0.79 -11.52 13.15
CA HIS A 4 -0.44 -11.32 13.89
C HIS A 4 -1.15 -10.05 13.49
N HIS A 5 -2.47 -10.13 13.32
CA HIS A 5 -3.34 -9.01 12.98
C HIS A 5 -4.48 -8.91 14.00
N TYR A 6 -4.62 -7.72 14.63
CA TYR A 6 -5.68 -7.44 15.58
C TYR A 6 -6.84 -6.78 14.84
N THR A 7 -8.04 -7.34 15.03
CA THR A 7 -9.21 -6.84 14.31
C THR A 7 -10.52 -7.18 15.02
N SER A 8 -11.63 -6.73 14.46
CA SER A 8 -12.94 -7.05 15.00
C SER A 8 -13.45 -8.44 14.53
N ILE A 9 -14.43 -8.98 15.25
CA ILE A 9 -15.09 -10.24 14.86
C ILE A 9 -15.77 -10.10 13.50
N GLU A 10 -16.38 -8.95 13.22
CA GLU A 10 -17.04 -8.69 11.93
C GLU A 10 -16.04 -8.67 10.78
N THR A 11 -14.83 -8.15 11.02
CA THR A 11 -13.76 -8.21 10.01
C THR A 11 -13.27 -9.64 9.78
N LEU A 12 -13.13 -10.43 10.86
CA LEU A 12 -12.80 -11.86 10.75
C LEU A 12 -13.86 -12.60 9.92
N GLU A 13 -15.14 -12.36 10.18
CA GLU A 13 -16.23 -12.96 9.39
C GLU A 13 -16.08 -12.64 7.89
N MET A 14 -15.80 -11.38 7.57
CA MET A 14 -15.56 -10.97 6.18
C MET A 14 -14.33 -11.65 5.55
N ILE A 15 -13.24 -11.79 6.31
CA ILE A 15 -12.03 -12.49 5.86
C ILE A 15 -12.36 -13.94 5.53
N LEU A 16 -13.01 -14.65 6.44
CA LEU A 16 -13.37 -16.06 6.27
C LEU A 16 -14.34 -16.27 5.11
N LYS A 17 -15.35 -15.41 4.99
CA LYS A 17 -16.35 -15.48 3.92
C LYS A 17 -15.75 -15.22 2.53
N ASN A 18 -14.85 -14.26 2.44
CA ASN A 18 -14.28 -13.85 1.15
C ASN A 18 -12.93 -14.53 0.87
N LYS A 19 -12.36 -15.25 1.82
CA LYS A 19 -11.00 -15.83 1.74
C LYS A 19 -10.00 -14.80 1.24
N SER A 20 -9.98 -13.61 1.84
CA SER A 20 -9.15 -12.51 1.38
C SER A 20 -8.91 -11.48 2.47
N ILE A 21 -7.74 -10.85 2.44
CA ILE A 21 -7.33 -9.77 3.34
C ILE A 21 -7.50 -8.43 2.62
N LYS A 22 -8.16 -7.49 3.29
CA LYS A 22 -8.30 -6.13 2.78
C LYS A 22 -7.02 -5.33 3.01
N PHE A 23 -6.55 -4.65 1.97
CA PHE A 23 -5.56 -3.60 2.08
C PHE A 23 -6.26 -2.25 2.20
N ASN A 24 -5.94 -1.50 3.24
CA ASN A 24 -6.49 -0.16 3.44
C ASN A 24 -5.64 0.88 2.72
N ARG A 25 -6.26 1.90 2.15
CA ARG A 25 -5.53 3.04 1.58
C ARG A 25 -4.72 3.73 2.69
N LEU A 26 -3.50 4.14 2.36
CA LEU A 26 -2.59 4.76 3.33
C LEU A 26 -3.13 6.11 3.85
N ASP A 27 -3.92 6.83 3.06
CA ASP A 27 -4.56 8.07 3.49
C ASP A 27 -5.77 7.87 4.45
N GLN A 28 -6.11 6.62 4.74
CA GLN A 28 -7.19 6.23 5.66
C GLN A 28 -6.68 5.55 6.94
N VAL A 29 -5.36 5.45 7.11
CA VAL A 29 -4.78 4.92 8.36
C VAL A 29 -4.85 5.95 9.49
N ASP A 30 -4.71 5.49 10.73
CA ASP A 30 -4.86 6.33 11.93
C ASP A 30 -3.80 7.43 12.04
N ASP A 31 -2.55 7.14 11.68
CA ASP A 31 -1.48 8.14 11.65
C ASP A 31 -1.55 9.00 10.40
N LYS A 32 -2.14 10.18 10.55
CA LYS A 32 -2.27 11.17 9.47
C LYS A 32 -0.93 11.70 8.95
N ALA A 33 0.16 11.50 9.69
CA ALA A 33 1.47 11.93 9.23
C ALA A 33 2.01 11.04 8.11
N GLU A 34 1.56 9.79 8.03
CA GLU A 34 2.02 8.81 7.02
C GLU A 34 1.63 9.16 5.58
N TYR A 35 0.64 10.00 5.36
CA TYR A 35 0.14 10.31 4.01
C TYR A 35 0.16 11.79 3.64
N LYS A 36 0.68 12.66 4.51
CA LYS A 36 0.80 14.11 4.23
C LYS A 36 1.90 14.44 3.21
N TYR A 37 2.17 13.52 2.27
CA TYR A 37 3.21 13.68 1.26
C TYR A 37 2.60 14.15 -0.04
N ASP A 38 2.25 15.40 -0.02
CA ASP A 38 1.87 16.11 -1.22
C ASP A 38 3.15 16.50 -1.95
N SER A 39 3.35 15.94 -3.12
CA SER A 39 4.40 16.39 -4.04
C SER A 39 3.75 17.15 -5.17
N THR A 40 4.17 18.39 -5.36
CA THR A 40 3.75 19.18 -6.51
C THR A 40 4.65 18.88 -7.68
N VAL A 41 4.07 18.39 -8.78
CA VAL A 41 4.75 18.10 -10.03
C VAL A 41 4.02 18.86 -11.12
N TYR A 42 4.71 19.78 -11.81
CA TYR A 42 4.12 20.62 -12.87
C TYR A 42 2.74 21.20 -12.45
N ASP A 43 2.69 21.86 -11.30
CA ASP A 43 1.47 22.46 -10.72
C ASP A 43 0.37 21.45 -10.35
N THR A 44 0.67 20.17 -10.39
CA THR A 44 -0.24 19.11 -9.97
C THR A 44 0.16 18.58 -8.59
N ASN A 45 -0.77 18.61 -7.65
CA ASN A 45 -0.59 18.02 -6.34
C ASN A 45 -0.91 16.52 -6.38
N ILE A 46 0.13 15.69 -6.27
CA ILE A 46 0.01 14.23 -6.29
C ILE A 46 0.02 13.70 -4.85
N LYS A 47 -1.10 13.12 -4.43
CA LYS A 47 -1.30 12.53 -3.09
C LYS A 47 -1.01 11.04 -3.13
N LEU A 48 0.26 10.65 -2.98
CA LEU A 48 0.68 9.25 -3.08
C LEU A 48 0.01 8.31 -2.08
N GLY A 49 -0.41 8.81 -0.92
CA GLY A 49 -1.19 8.03 0.05
C GLY A 49 -2.51 7.47 -0.49
N LYS A 50 -3.12 8.14 -1.50
CA LYS A 50 -4.33 7.64 -2.17
C LYS A 50 -4.09 6.42 -3.04
N TYR A 51 -2.85 6.21 -3.47
CA TYR A 51 -2.45 5.18 -4.42
C TYR A 51 -1.56 4.11 -3.77
N THR A 52 -1.43 4.17 -2.45
CA THR A 52 -0.70 3.19 -1.64
C THR A 52 -1.67 2.48 -0.71
N PHE A 53 -1.60 1.16 -0.68
CA PHE A 53 -2.48 0.30 0.10
C PHE A 53 -1.64 -0.58 1.02
N VAL A 54 -2.06 -0.71 2.26
CA VAL A 54 -1.31 -1.42 3.30
C VAL A 54 -2.19 -2.43 4.04
N SER A 55 -1.60 -3.58 4.37
CA SER A 55 -2.13 -4.53 5.32
C SER A 55 -1.15 -4.65 6.49
N CYS A 56 -1.60 -4.32 7.69
CA CYS A 56 -0.78 -4.09 8.87
C CYS A 56 -0.78 -5.30 9.79
N TRP A 57 0.40 -5.75 10.19
CA TRP A 57 0.65 -6.94 11.00
C TRP A 57 1.71 -6.65 12.06
N THR A 58 1.91 -7.55 12.99
CA THR A 58 3.06 -7.54 13.90
C THR A 58 3.69 -8.93 13.95
N LYS A 59 5.01 -8.97 14.09
CA LYS A 59 5.78 -10.21 14.30
C LYS A 59 5.88 -10.59 15.78
N SER A 60 5.39 -9.72 16.69
CA SER A 60 5.46 -9.97 18.11
C SER A 60 4.55 -11.12 18.53
N GLU A 61 5.13 -12.17 19.08
CA GLU A 61 4.38 -13.27 19.71
C GLU A 61 3.63 -12.82 20.96
N MET A 62 4.18 -11.83 21.67
CA MET A 62 3.53 -11.26 22.84
C MET A 62 2.34 -10.40 22.45
N GLU A 63 1.24 -10.58 23.17
CA GLU A 63 0.06 -9.75 22.97
C GLU A 63 0.34 -8.30 23.35
N ASN A 64 -0.22 -7.38 22.57
CA ASN A 64 -0.06 -5.95 22.76
C ASN A 64 -1.40 -5.31 23.14
N ILE A 65 -1.48 -4.76 24.35
CA ILE A 65 -2.68 -4.13 24.90
C ILE A 65 -3.13 -2.93 24.07
N ASP A 66 -2.18 -2.14 23.52
CA ASP A 66 -2.52 -1.00 22.69
C ASP A 66 -3.17 -1.43 21.37
N LEU A 67 -2.71 -2.53 20.78
CA LEU A 67 -3.33 -3.10 19.58
C LEU A 67 -4.72 -3.67 19.86
N TRP A 68 -4.90 -4.31 21.03
CA TRP A 68 -6.22 -4.76 21.47
C TRP A 68 -7.19 -3.59 21.65
N ASN A 69 -6.76 -2.54 22.30
CA ASN A 69 -7.59 -1.36 22.53
C ASN A 69 -7.97 -0.64 21.24
N ARG A 70 -7.02 -0.49 20.31
CA ARG A 70 -7.24 0.26 19.06
C ARG A 70 -8.02 -0.56 18.03
N TYR A 71 -7.64 -1.82 17.83
CA TYR A 71 -8.13 -2.63 16.71
C TYR A 71 -9.01 -3.80 17.16
N GLY A 72 -8.85 -4.26 18.40
CA GLY A 72 -9.65 -5.32 19.01
C GLY A 72 -10.91 -4.85 19.71
N LYS A 73 -11.43 -3.66 19.45
CA LYS A 73 -12.65 -3.11 20.08
C LYS A 73 -12.64 -3.26 21.61
N GLY A 74 -11.55 -2.91 22.28
CA GLY A 74 -11.44 -3.02 23.73
C GLY A 74 -11.53 -4.47 24.20
N ASN A 75 -10.74 -5.36 23.65
CA ASN A 75 -10.65 -6.80 23.96
C ASN A 75 -11.89 -7.63 23.57
N LYS A 76 -12.76 -7.11 22.71
CA LYS A 76 -13.90 -7.86 22.14
C LYS A 76 -13.66 -8.34 20.72
N GLY A 77 -12.46 -8.15 20.20
CA GLY A 77 -12.02 -8.54 18.86
C GLY A 77 -11.29 -9.88 18.86
N VAL A 78 -10.48 -10.05 17.84
CA VAL A 78 -9.67 -11.24 17.61
C VAL A 78 -8.24 -10.87 17.22
N ARG A 79 -7.30 -11.76 17.54
CA ARG A 79 -5.94 -11.76 17.02
C ARG A 79 -5.82 -12.91 16.03
N ILE A 80 -5.67 -12.59 14.75
CA ILE A 80 -5.49 -13.56 13.68
C ILE A 80 -3.99 -13.84 13.56
N SER A 81 -3.61 -15.12 13.44
CA SER A 81 -2.22 -15.54 13.27
C SER A 81 -2.09 -16.34 11.98
N LEU A 82 -1.29 -15.85 11.05
CA LEU A 82 -1.03 -16.48 9.75
C LEU A 82 0.46 -16.56 9.49
N ASP A 83 0.86 -17.31 8.48
CA ASP A 83 2.25 -17.35 8.02
C ASP A 83 2.56 -16.09 7.18
N GLU A 84 3.79 -15.59 7.24
CA GLU A 84 4.20 -14.40 6.51
C GLU A 84 4.17 -14.57 4.98
N ASP A 85 4.15 -15.80 4.49
CA ASP A 85 4.04 -16.19 3.10
C ASP A 85 2.61 -16.56 2.68
N MET A 86 1.61 -16.07 3.40
CA MET A 86 0.20 -16.41 3.21
C MET A 86 -0.38 -16.00 1.85
N PHE A 87 0.25 -15.07 1.15
CA PHE A 87 -0.22 -14.64 -0.16
C PHE A 87 0.47 -15.40 -1.28
N GLU A 88 -0.31 -15.83 -2.25
CA GLU A 88 0.23 -16.36 -3.50
C GLU A 88 1.04 -15.28 -4.22
N THR A 89 2.17 -15.67 -4.78
CA THR A 89 3.06 -14.75 -5.51
C THR A 89 3.46 -15.33 -6.85
N TYR A 90 3.57 -14.48 -7.85
CA TYR A 90 3.83 -14.83 -9.25
C TYR A 90 5.16 -14.25 -9.72
N ASP A 91 5.88 -14.99 -10.55
CA ASP A 91 7.08 -14.47 -11.20
C ASP A 91 6.68 -13.57 -12.38
N VAL A 92 7.18 -12.34 -12.34
CA VAL A 92 6.94 -11.32 -13.36
C VAL A 92 8.26 -10.90 -13.99
N GLY A 93 8.62 -11.60 -15.06
CA GLY A 93 9.91 -11.40 -15.71
C GLY A 93 11.07 -12.01 -14.94
N THR A 94 12.30 -11.64 -15.32
CA THR A 94 13.52 -12.32 -14.86
C THR A 94 13.98 -11.97 -13.45
N VAL A 95 13.38 -10.96 -12.80
CA VAL A 95 13.95 -10.37 -11.57
C VAL A 95 12.94 -10.07 -10.46
N ASN A 96 11.63 -10.10 -10.72
CA ASN A 96 10.63 -9.63 -9.76
C ASN A 96 9.51 -10.62 -9.52
N ARG A 97 9.03 -10.67 -8.28
CA ARG A 97 7.77 -11.34 -7.92
C ARG A 97 6.68 -10.29 -7.71
N SER A 98 5.43 -10.69 -7.93
CA SER A 98 4.26 -9.84 -7.70
C SER A 98 3.18 -10.63 -6.98
N PHE A 99 2.27 -9.94 -6.29
CA PHE A 99 1.02 -10.49 -5.79
C PHE A 99 -0.03 -10.71 -6.89
N TYR A 100 0.24 -10.25 -8.11
CA TYR A 100 -0.63 -10.40 -9.27
C TYR A 100 0.13 -11.09 -10.39
N ASN A 101 -0.55 -11.95 -11.14
CA ASN A 101 0.03 -12.57 -12.31
C ASN A 101 0.14 -11.56 -13.47
N ASN A 102 0.94 -11.87 -14.49
CA ASN A 102 1.24 -10.97 -15.61
C ASN A 102 0.02 -10.49 -16.42
N ARG A 103 -1.14 -11.10 -16.24
CA ARG A 103 -2.37 -10.75 -16.96
C ARG A 103 -3.29 -9.84 -16.17
N GLU A 104 -3.01 -9.62 -14.87
CA GLU A 104 -3.89 -8.93 -13.94
C GLU A 104 -3.34 -7.58 -13.45
N TYR A 105 -2.36 -7.00 -14.14
CA TYR A 105 -1.80 -5.69 -13.76
C TYR A 105 -2.68 -4.51 -14.07
N CYS A 106 -3.47 -4.63 -15.15
CA CYS A 106 -4.30 -3.54 -15.62
C CYS A 106 -5.74 -3.83 -15.24
N PHE A 107 -6.28 -2.97 -14.43
CA PHE A 107 -7.69 -2.90 -14.09
C PHE A 107 -8.33 -1.75 -14.85
N GLU A 108 -9.64 -1.64 -14.81
CA GLU A 108 -10.41 -0.65 -15.57
C GLU A 108 -9.84 0.78 -15.47
N ASN A 109 -9.43 1.20 -14.27
CA ASN A 109 -9.00 2.58 -13.99
C ASN A 109 -7.65 2.70 -13.31
N PHE A 110 -6.89 1.62 -13.20
CA PHE A 110 -5.58 1.65 -12.54
C PHE A 110 -4.69 0.48 -12.92
N VAL A 111 -3.42 0.65 -12.67
CA VAL A 111 -2.39 -0.37 -12.84
C VAL A 111 -1.73 -0.65 -11.51
N VAL A 112 -1.61 -1.92 -11.14
CA VAL A 112 -0.77 -2.34 -10.01
C VAL A 112 0.67 -2.45 -10.51
N SER A 113 1.56 -1.67 -9.94
CA SER A 113 2.94 -1.66 -10.39
C SER A 113 3.75 -2.76 -9.70
N SER A 114 4.12 -3.78 -10.46
CA SER A 114 4.98 -4.87 -9.98
C SER A 114 6.43 -4.43 -9.72
N TYR A 115 6.89 -3.41 -10.42
CA TYR A 115 8.27 -2.90 -10.28
C TYR A 115 8.52 -2.18 -8.95
N ILE A 116 7.46 -1.79 -8.26
CA ILE A 116 7.50 -0.93 -7.09
C ILE A 116 7.13 -1.71 -5.83
N ASN A 117 6.44 -2.84 -5.99
CA ASN A 117 6.01 -3.64 -4.87
C ASN A 117 7.13 -4.57 -4.41
N LYS A 118 7.65 -4.35 -3.22
CA LYS A 118 8.36 -5.39 -2.52
C LYS A 118 7.34 -6.46 -2.16
N VAL A 119 7.38 -7.57 -2.87
CA VAL A 119 6.60 -8.73 -2.52
C VAL A 119 7.12 -9.29 -1.21
N GLY A 120 6.30 -9.24 -0.18
CA GLY A 120 6.65 -9.71 1.14
C GLY A 120 6.34 -8.70 2.25
N LEU A 121 6.63 -9.12 3.45
CA LEU A 121 6.43 -8.33 4.65
C LEU A 121 7.59 -7.36 4.85
N VAL A 122 7.28 -6.08 5.08
CA VAL A 122 8.26 -5.02 5.33
C VAL A 122 8.05 -4.45 6.73
N ASP A 123 9.12 -4.36 7.51
CA ASP A 123 9.05 -3.78 8.85
C ASP A 123 8.92 -2.24 8.78
N VAL A 124 8.02 -1.69 9.58
CA VAL A 124 7.84 -0.25 9.69
C VAL A 124 9.02 0.36 10.45
N LYS A 125 9.54 1.45 9.94
CA LYS A 125 10.61 2.23 10.53
C LYS A 125 10.02 3.41 11.30
N TYR A 126 10.39 3.53 12.57
CA TYR A 126 9.87 4.57 13.45
C TYR A 126 10.87 5.71 13.58
N GLU A 127 10.51 6.88 13.07
CA GLU A 127 11.39 8.03 12.98
C GLU A 127 10.74 9.30 13.54
N GLN A 128 11.57 10.24 14.03
CA GLN A 128 11.07 11.52 14.54
C GLN A 128 10.52 12.40 13.42
N ASN A 129 11.26 12.51 12.32
CA ASN A 129 10.98 13.38 11.18
C ASN A 129 10.76 12.56 9.92
N ILE A 130 9.61 11.91 9.84
CA ILE A 130 9.28 11.05 8.69
C ILE A 130 9.19 11.83 7.37
N GLU A 131 8.89 13.13 7.43
CA GLU A 131 8.78 14.01 6.26
C GLU A 131 10.07 14.05 5.42
N LEU A 132 11.23 13.86 6.03
CA LEU A 132 12.52 13.85 5.32
C LEU A 132 12.63 12.70 4.30
N TYR A 133 12.00 11.57 4.61
CA TYR A 133 12.06 10.37 3.77
C TYR A 133 11.11 10.43 2.57
N TYR A 134 10.16 11.35 2.59
CA TYR A 134 9.11 11.47 1.58
C TYR A 134 9.34 12.60 0.58
N LYS A 135 10.16 13.60 0.93
CA LYS A 135 10.53 14.68 0.00
C LYS A 135 11.16 14.18 -1.30
N GLU A 136 11.69 12.95 -1.28
CA GLU A 136 12.31 12.32 -2.44
C GLU A 136 11.37 11.34 -3.18
N ALA A 137 10.12 11.20 -2.75
CA ALA A 137 9.21 10.23 -3.34
C ALA A 137 8.89 10.52 -4.80
N ILE A 138 8.96 11.79 -5.21
CA ILE A 138 8.80 12.22 -6.60
C ILE A 138 9.98 13.10 -6.96
N LYS A 139 10.68 12.75 -8.04
CA LYS A 139 11.75 13.56 -8.62
C LYS A 139 11.37 14.01 -10.02
N CYS A 140 11.42 15.32 -10.24
CA CYS A 140 11.22 15.91 -11.54
C CYS A 140 12.58 16.06 -12.25
N PHE A 141 12.62 15.72 -13.53
CA PHE A 141 13.74 15.93 -14.45
C PHE A 141 13.23 16.73 -15.64
N ASP A 142 14.13 17.27 -16.43
CA ASP A 142 13.79 18.06 -17.63
C ASP A 142 12.90 17.28 -18.62
N GLN A 143 12.99 15.96 -18.64
CA GLN A 143 12.29 15.10 -19.59
C GLN A 143 11.29 14.12 -18.92
N GLY A 144 10.95 14.29 -17.64
CA GLY A 144 10.01 13.38 -16.99
C GLY A 144 9.95 13.44 -15.48
N VAL A 145 9.19 12.52 -14.92
CA VAL A 145 8.99 12.37 -13.49
C VAL A 145 9.30 10.93 -13.09
N ALA A 146 10.13 10.76 -12.09
CA ALA A 146 10.38 9.46 -11.47
C ALA A 146 9.69 9.38 -10.10
N PHE A 147 8.99 8.28 -9.87
CA PHE A 147 8.38 7.95 -8.61
C PHE A 147 9.27 6.99 -7.83
N LYS A 148 9.67 7.37 -6.63
CA LYS A 148 10.44 6.53 -5.71
C LYS A 148 9.52 6.06 -4.59
N HIS A 149 8.75 5.03 -4.88
CA HIS A 149 7.73 4.51 -3.95
C HIS A 149 8.31 3.71 -2.78
N ASP A 150 9.58 3.35 -2.82
CA ASP A 150 10.22 2.45 -1.85
C ASP A 150 10.07 2.86 -0.39
N ASN A 151 9.86 4.15 -0.15
CA ASN A 151 9.72 4.70 1.20
C ASN A 151 8.26 4.88 1.64
N ILE A 152 7.29 4.82 0.71
CA ILE A 152 5.91 5.16 1.03
C ILE A 152 5.25 4.00 1.77
N GLY A 153 4.66 4.32 2.92
CA GLY A 153 4.02 3.34 3.79
C GLY A 153 4.99 2.58 4.71
N ILE A 154 6.30 2.89 4.70
CA ILE A 154 7.30 2.22 5.54
C ILE A 154 7.63 3.03 6.80
N TYR A 155 7.51 4.35 6.75
CA TYR A 155 7.89 5.20 7.88
C TYR A 155 6.68 5.64 8.68
N LYS A 156 6.82 5.62 10.00
CA LYS A 156 5.83 6.05 10.98
C LYS A 156 6.49 6.89 12.06
N LYS A 157 5.76 7.82 12.68
CA LYS A 157 6.31 8.58 13.79
C LYS A 157 6.70 7.68 14.95
N ARG A 158 7.78 8.04 15.66
CA ARG A 158 8.35 7.27 16.79
C ARG A 158 7.32 6.97 17.88
N GLU A 159 6.35 7.84 18.10
CA GLU A 159 5.28 7.63 19.09
C GLU A 159 4.42 6.40 18.84
N TRP A 160 4.41 5.88 17.60
CA TRP A 160 3.71 4.65 17.21
C TRP A 160 4.56 3.39 17.37
N GLY A 161 5.80 3.51 17.84
CA GLY A 161 6.76 2.40 17.92
C GLY A 161 6.30 1.21 18.75
N LEU A 162 5.41 1.43 19.71
CA LEU A 162 4.81 0.37 20.51
C LEU A 162 4.01 -0.65 19.68
N GLN A 163 3.61 -0.31 18.46
CA GLN A 163 2.86 -1.22 17.59
C GLN A 163 3.72 -2.33 17.01
N ASN A 164 5.05 -2.12 16.91
CA ASN A 164 6.00 -3.07 16.30
C ASN A 164 5.46 -3.65 14.99
N GLU A 165 5.10 -2.75 14.08
CA GLU A 165 4.30 -3.04 12.90
C GLU A 165 5.15 -3.52 11.73
N SER A 166 4.63 -4.50 11.00
CA SER A 166 5.11 -4.93 9.69
C SER A 166 3.97 -4.86 8.68
N ARG A 167 4.26 -4.61 7.41
CA ARG A 167 3.25 -4.35 6.39
C ARG A 167 3.48 -5.13 5.11
N PHE A 168 2.40 -5.58 4.51
CA PHE A 168 2.36 -5.77 3.06
C PHE A 168 1.90 -4.47 2.41
N ILE A 169 2.59 -4.07 1.34
CA ILE A 169 2.35 -2.78 0.67
C ILE A 169 2.12 -3.01 -0.82
N ILE A 170 1.08 -2.38 -1.35
CA ILE A 170 0.76 -2.38 -2.77
C ILE A 170 0.64 -0.94 -3.24
N HIS A 171 1.36 -0.61 -4.31
CA HIS A 171 1.22 0.66 -5.00
C HIS A 171 0.39 0.45 -6.25
N ALA A 172 -0.74 1.14 -6.35
CA ALA A 172 -1.59 1.13 -7.52
C ALA A 172 -1.52 2.50 -8.19
N GLN A 173 -1.21 2.54 -9.47
CA GLN A 173 -1.13 3.78 -10.23
C GLN A 173 -2.44 3.96 -11.01
N PRO A 174 -3.12 5.10 -10.88
CA PRO A 174 -4.30 5.38 -11.69
C PRO A 174 -3.89 5.64 -13.14
N PHE A 175 -4.75 5.32 -14.09
CA PHE A 175 -4.54 5.69 -15.49
C PHE A 175 -5.87 6.11 -16.13
N GLU A 176 -5.79 6.92 -17.18
CA GLU A 176 -6.94 7.34 -17.97
C GLU A 176 -7.11 6.41 -19.19
N PRO A 177 -8.07 5.47 -19.16
CA PRO A 177 -8.18 4.44 -20.21
C PRO A 177 -8.38 5.02 -21.61
N ALA A 178 -9.09 6.15 -21.70
CA ALA A 178 -9.36 6.80 -22.98
C ALA A 178 -8.10 7.27 -23.74
N LEU A 179 -6.98 7.42 -23.02
CA LEU A 179 -5.71 7.82 -23.59
C LEU A 179 -4.81 6.63 -23.95
N MET A 180 -5.23 5.40 -23.62
CA MET A 180 -4.48 4.19 -23.96
C MET A 180 -4.55 3.90 -25.47
N SER A 181 -3.40 3.72 -26.07
CA SER A 181 -3.26 3.34 -27.48
C SER A 181 -1.98 2.53 -27.66
N ASN A 182 -1.72 2.06 -28.87
CA ASN A 182 -0.48 1.37 -29.20
C ASN A 182 0.74 2.30 -29.31
N HIS A 183 0.57 3.61 -29.12
CA HIS A 183 1.68 4.56 -29.16
C HIS A 183 2.52 4.46 -27.88
N PRO A 184 3.86 4.46 -27.95
CA PRO A 184 4.76 4.32 -26.80
C PRO A 184 4.55 5.33 -25.67
N LEU A 185 4.08 6.53 -25.98
CA LEU A 185 3.81 7.61 -25.01
C LEU A 185 2.40 7.57 -24.42
N SER A 186 1.52 6.67 -24.87
CA SER A 186 0.13 6.63 -24.40
C SER A 186 0.04 6.30 -22.92
N PHE A 187 0.81 5.34 -22.42
CA PHE A 187 0.80 4.94 -21.02
C PHE A 187 1.29 6.07 -20.08
N PRO A 188 2.45 6.71 -20.30
CA PRO A 188 2.86 7.88 -19.53
C PRO A 188 1.85 9.02 -19.54
N LEU A 189 1.20 9.28 -20.69
CA LEU A 189 0.18 10.29 -20.80
C LEU A 189 -1.08 9.94 -20.00
N ALA A 190 -1.53 8.71 -20.09
CA ALA A 190 -2.69 8.20 -19.36
C ALA A 190 -2.48 8.28 -17.84
N LEU A 191 -1.29 7.89 -17.35
CA LEU A 191 -0.90 8.05 -15.95
C LEU A 191 -0.88 9.52 -15.53
N GLY A 192 -0.18 10.37 -16.28
CA GLY A 192 -0.04 11.78 -15.94
C GLY A 192 -1.38 12.51 -15.90
N THR A 193 -2.29 12.20 -16.81
CA THR A 193 -3.65 12.75 -16.83
C THR A 193 -4.47 12.27 -15.65
N ALA A 194 -4.43 10.99 -15.32
CA ALA A 194 -5.15 10.43 -14.18
C ALA A 194 -4.68 11.04 -12.85
N TYR A 195 -3.39 11.23 -12.65
CA TYR A 195 -2.86 11.93 -11.47
C TYR A 195 -3.31 13.39 -11.41
N ARG A 196 -3.27 14.10 -12.54
CA ARG A 196 -3.71 15.51 -12.63
C ARG A 196 -5.18 15.65 -12.30
N ASN A 197 -6.02 14.75 -12.79
CA ASN A 197 -7.45 14.74 -12.52
C ASN A 197 -7.78 14.24 -11.11
N GLY A 198 -6.80 13.78 -10.33
CA GLY A 198 -7.01 13.27 -8.99
C GLY A 198 -7.89 12.03 -8.95
N MET A 199 -7.82 11.18 -10.00
CA MET A 199 -8.61 9.95 -10.11
C MET A 199 -8.54 9.13 -8.83
N GLU A 200 -9.69 8.80 -8.26
CA GLU A 200 -9.75 8.00 -7.05
C GLU A 200 -9.87 6.51 -7.37
N LEU A 201 -9.02 5.72 -6.71
CA LEU A 201 -9.12 4.27 -6.73
C LEU A 201 -10.08 3.83 -5.63
N SER A 202 -11.29 3.49 -6.01
CA SER A 202 -12.34 3.13 -5.03
C SER A 202 -12.17 1.73 -4.46
N LYS A 203 -11.53 0.81 -5.21
CA LYS A 203 -11.39 -0.60 -4.82
C LYS A 203 -10.12 -1.19 -5.41
N LEU A 204 -9.23 -1.71 -4.57
CA LEU A 204 -8.27 -2.71 -5.01
C LEU A 204 -8.94 -4.09 -5.01
N PRO A 205 -8.59 -4.95 -5.98
CA PRO A 205 -8.93 -6.36 -5.88
C PRO A 205 -8.43 -6.92 -4.56
N LYS A 206 -9.22 -7.74 -3.94
CA LYS A 206 -8.83 -8.43 -2.71
C LYS A 206 -7.76 -9.47 -3.08
N LEU A 207 -6.69 -9.51 -2.32
CA LEU A 207 -5.74 -10.61 -2.41
C LEU A 207 -6.37 -11.84 -1.76
N ALA A 208 -6.41 -12.94 -2.51
CA ALA A 208 -6.75 -14.24 -1.97
C ALA A 208 -5.52 -14.87 -1.28
N TYR A 209 -5.74 -15.71 -0.28
CA TYR A 209 -4.72 -16.53 0.34
C TYR A 209 -5.15 -18.00 0.34
#